data_4f1b23ccee9651f97554fe28e860cf1d
#
_entry.id   4f1b23ccee9651f97554fe28e860cf1d
#
_cell.length_a   1.000
_cell.length_b   1.000
_cell.length_c   1.000
_cell.angle_alpha   90.00
_cell.angle_beta   90.00
_cell.angle_gamma   90.00
#
_symmetry.space_group_name_H-M   'P 1'
#
loop_
_entity.id
_entity.type
_entity.pdbx_description
1 polymer ?
#
loop_
_entity_poly.entity_id
_entity_poly.type
_entity_poly.pdbx_seq_one_letter_code
_entity_poly.pdbx_strand_id
1 'polypeptide(L)'
;MSTAPTSKLPPFDPRDPIGVDDLLSPEDLAIRDTVRTWAADRVLPHIAEWYENGELPGIRELARELGSLGALGMSLQGYGCAGATAVQYGLACLELEAADSGIRSLVSVQGSLAMYAIHRFGSEEQKQRWLPGMAAGETIGCFGLTEPDHGSDPAAMRTYAKRDGEDWVLSGRKMWITNGSVAGVAVVWAQTDEGPAGTGIRGFVVPTDAPGFSAPEIRHKWSLRASVTSELVLDEVRLPADAVLPGVTGLRGPLSCLSHARYGIVWGAMGAARSSFEAAVDYARTREQFGKPIGGFQLTQAKLADMAVELHKGILLAHHLGRRMDAGRLRPEQVSFGKLNNVREAIEICRTSRTILGANGISLEYPVMRHATNLESVLTYEGTVEMHQLVLGKALTGLDAFR
;
A
#
# COMPACT_ATOMS: atom_id res chain seq x y z
N MET A 1 33.86 44.97 8.81
CA MET A 1 32.80 44.44 7.92
C MET A 1 33.24 43.05 7.52
N SER A 2 32.65 42.04 8.15
CA SER A 2 32.91 40.61 7.83
C SER A 2 32.08 40.25 6.59
N THR A 3 32.74 40.02 5.48
CA THR A 3 32.08 39.46 4.27
C THR A 3 31.79 38.00 4.54
N ALA A 4 30.51 37.69 4.78
CA ALA A 4 30.06 36.31 4.79
C ALA A 4 30.41 35.66 3.43
N PRO A 5 30.92 34.42 3.42
CA PRO A 5 31.21 33.74 2.16
C PRO A 5 29.89 33.55 1.37
N THR A 6 29.83 34.10 0.19
CA THR A 6 28.78 33.80 -0.78
C THR A 6 28.94 32.34 -1.23
N SER A 7 28.37 31.40 -0.49
CA SER A 7 28.25 30.03 -0.98
C SER A 7 27.39 30.06 -2.25
N LYS A 8 27.97 29.70 -3.39
CA LYS A 8 27.18 29.50 -4.61
C LYS A 8 26.13 28.43 -4.29
N LEU A 9 24.85 28.74 -4.54
CA LEU A 9 23.78 27.75 -4.45
C LEU A 9 24.14 26.53 -5.31
N PRO A 10 23.80 25.30 -4.88
CA PRO A 10 23.98 24.12 -5.70
C PRO A 10 23.17 24.28 -7.02
N PRO A 11 23.55 23.58 -8.08
CA PRO A 11 22.77 23.55 -9.31
C PRO A 11 21.34 23.10 -9.01
N PHE A 12 20.37 23.66 -9.74
CA PHE A 12 18.97 23.25 -9.65
C PHE A 12 18.84 21.77 -10.05
N ASP A 13 18.27 20.93 -9.16
CA ASP A 13 17.97 19.54 -9.45
C ASP A 13 16.51 19.42 -9.91
N PRO A 14 16.24 19.04 -11.16
CA PRO A 14 14.88 18.87 -11.65
C PRO A 14 14.14 17.67 -11.04
N ARG A 15 14.85 16.74 -10.35
CA ARG A 15 14.26 15.60 -9.66
C ARG A 15 13.88 15.92 -8.21
N ASP A 16 14.55 16.89 -7.62
CA ASP A 16 14.25 17.43 -6.28
C ASP A 16 14.31 18.97 -6.29
N PRO A 17 13.38 19.62 -7.00
CA PRO A 17 13.41 21.06 -7.26
C PRO A 17 13.23 21.92 -6.01
N ILE A 18 12.81 21.36 -4.90
CA ILE A 18 12.57 22.08 -3.63
C ILE A 18 13.37 21.53 -2.46
N GLY A 19 14.33 20.62 -2.69
CA GLY A 19 15.22 20.08 -1.68
C GLY A 19 14.51 19.22 -0.62
N VAL A 20 13.63 18.32 -1.03
CA VAL A 20 12.95 17.37 -0.11
C VAL A 20 13.97 16.45 0.56
N ASP A 21 15.04 16.08 -0.14
CA ASP A 21 16.11 15.24 0.39
C ASP A 21 16.83 15.89 1.59
N ASP A 22 16.85 17.22 1.69
CA ASP A 22 17.40 17.93 2.85
C ASP A 22 16.63 17.67 4.16
N LEU A 23 15.41 17.15 4.07
CA LEU A 23 14.57 16.79 5.22
C LEU A 23 14.87 15.38 5.74
N LEU A 24 15.65 14.59 5.00
CA LEU A 24 15.93 13.18 5.27
C LEU A 24 17.29 13.01 5.95
N SER A 25 17.35 12.09 6.90
CA SER A 25 18.63 11.69 7.48
C SER A 25 19.44 10.83 6.50
N PRO A 26 20.77 10.71 6.70
CA PRO A 26 21.58 9.78 5.90
C PRO A 26 21.07 8.32 5.93
N GLU A 27 20.47 7.89 7.04
CA GLU A 27 19.86 6.57 7.19
C GLU A 27 18.58 6.44 6.35
N ASP A 28 17.73 7.46 6.35
CA ASP A 28 16.52 7.52 5.53
C ASP A 28 16.87 7.41 4.04
N LEU A 29 17.91 8.15 3.61
CA LEU A 29 18.42 8.10 2.23
C LEU A 29 18.98 6.73 1.89
N ALA A 30 19.74 6.10 2.77
CA ALA A 30 20.33 4.77 2.55
C ALA A 30 19.23 3.71 2.39
N ILE A 31 18.18 3.74 3.21
CA ILE A 31 17.04 2.83 3.11
C ILE A 31 16.30 3.04 1.78
N ARG A 32 15.98 4.29 1.44
CA ARG A 32 15.36 4.63 0.16
C ARG A 32 16.14 4.08 -1.02
N ASP A 33 17.44 4.34 -1.05
CA ASP A 33 18.30 3.98 -2.17
C ASP A 33 18.51 2.45 -2.26
N THR A 34 18.51 1.75 -1.13
CA THR A 34 18.52 0.27 -1.10
C THR A 34 17.26 -0.31 -1.74
N VAL A 35 16.08 0.18 -1.35
CA VAL A 35 14.81 -0.30 -1.93
C VAL A 35 14.69 0.08 -3.41
N ARG A 36 15.12 1.28 -3.78
CA ARG A 36 15.18 1.76 -5.18
C ARG A 36 16.04 0.85 -6.04
N THR A 37 17.24 0.52 -5.56
CA THR A 37 18.18 -0.36 -6.28
C THR A 37 17.59 -1.76 -6.46
N TRP A 38 17.04 -2.35 -5.39
CA TRP A 38 16.36 -3.64 -5.48
C TRP A 38 15.22 -3.61 -6.51
N ALA A 39 14.37 -2.58 -6.48
CA ALA A 39 13.25 -2.45 -7.41
C ALA A 39 13.73 -2.28 -8.87
N ALA A 40 14.82 -1.53 -9.08
CA ALA A 40 15.42 -1.35 -10.38
C ALA A 40 16.00 -2.66 -10.95
N ASP A 41 16.62 -3.47 -10.11
CA ASP A 41 17.28 -4.71 -10.54
C ASP A 41 16.29 -5.89 -10.68
N ARG A 42 15.30 -5.98 -9.77
CA ARG A 42 14.45 -7.17 -9.66
C ARG A 42 13.04 -7.00 -10.25
N VAL A 43 12.55 -5.78 -10.39
CA VAL A 43 11.17 -5.50 -10.83
C VAL A 43 11.12 -4.82 -12.19
N LEU A 44 11.80 -3.69 -12.35
CA LEU A 44 11.68 -2.86 -13.56
C LEU A 44 12.00 -3.59 -14.87
N PRO A 45 12.96 -4.54 -14.96
CA PRO A 45 13.23 -5.26 -16.19
C PRO A 45 12.10 -6.19 -16.64
N HIS A 46 11.20 -6.57 -15.74
CA HIS A 46 10.19 -7.61 -15.96
C HIS A 46 8.75 -7.11 -15.84
N ILE A 47 8.52 -5.95 -15.22
CA ILE A 47 7.18 -5.53 -14.81
C ILE A 47 6.20 -5.32 -15.97
N ALA A 48 6.69 -4.92 -17.15
CA ALA A 48 5.85 -4.76 -18.31
C ALA A 48 5.26 -6.11 -18.76
N GLU A 49 6.09 -7.15 -18.83
CA GLU A 49 5.69 -8.52 -19.16
C GLU A 49 4.76 -9.11 -18.09
N TRP A 50 5.12 -8.97 -16.80
CA TRP A 50 4.26 -9.44 -15.71
C TRP A 50 2.88 -8.79 -15.73
N TYR A 51 2.86 -7.50 -16.02
CA TYR A 51 1.60 -6.75 -16.12
C TYR A 51 0.78 -7.20 -17.33
N GLU A 52 1.39 -7.39 -18.51
CA GLU A 52 0.74 -7.88 -19.72
C GLU A 52 0.13 -9.28 -19.51
N ASN A 53 0.88 -10.19 -18.88
CA ASN A 53 0.44 -11.54 -18.60
C ASN A 53 -0.58 -11.60 -17.43
N GLY A 54 -0.65 -10.58 -16.59
CA GLY A 54 -1.54 -10.54 -15.43
C GLY A 54 -1.09 -11.46 -14.31
N GLU A 55 0.22 -11.58 -14.10
CA GLU A 55 0.83 -12.46 -13.10
C GLU A 55 2.02 -11.80 -12.39
N LEU A 56 2.45 -12.38 -11.29
CA LEU A 56 3.67 -12.00 -10.56
C LEU A 56 4.52 -13.27 -10.33
N PRO A 57 5.31 -13.68 -11.33
CA PRO A 57 6.16 -14.86 -11.21
C PRO A 57 7.19 -14.71 -10.10
N GLY A 58 7.51 -15.82 -9.42
CA GLY A 58 8.54 -15.80 -8.37
C GLY A 58 8.15 -15.01 -7.12
N ILE A 59 6.88 -14.74 -6.88
CA ILE A 59 6.41 -13.95 -5.72
C ILE A 59 6.99 -14.41 -4.38
N ARG A 60 7.21 -15.72 -4.19
CA ARG A 60 7.83 -16.28 -2.97
C ARG A 60 9.30 -15.94 -2.85
N GLU A 61 10.02 -15.87 -3.97
CA GLU A 61 11.42 -15.44 -4.02
C GLU A 61 11.51 -13.94 -3.73
N LEU A 62 10.69 -13.12 -4.40
CA LEU A 62 10.61 -11.68 -4.14
C LEU A 62 10.28 -11.39 -2.67
N ALA A 63 9.37 -12.17 -2.05
CA ALA A 63 9.05 -12.02 -0.64
C ALA A 63 10.26 -12.31 0.26
N ARG A 64 11.06 -13.35 0.00
CA ARG A 64 12.27 -13.64 0.76
C ARG A 64 13.33 -12.56 0.59
N GLU A 65 13.51 -12.04 -0.62
CA GLU A 65 14.42 -10.93 -0.87
C GLU A 65 13.99 -9.68 -0.09
N LEU A 66 12.71 -9.31 -0.14
CA LEU A 66 12.15 -8.21 0.62
C LEU A 66 12.26 -8.44 2.14
N GLY A 67 12.13 -9.69 2.59
CA GLY A 67 12.38 -10.09 3.99
C GLY A 67 13.83 -9.86 4.39
N SER A 68 14.80 -10.24 3.55
CA SER A 68 16.23 -10.02 3.81
C SER A 68 16.63 -8.55 3.80
N LEU A 69 15.87 -7.70 3.11
CA LEU A 69 16.01 -6.23 3.18
C LEU A 69 15.34 -5.62 4.41
N GLY A 70 14.62 -6.42 5.22
CA GLY A 70 13.84 -5.91 6.36
C GLY A 70 12.59 -5.14 5.95
N ALA A 71 12.14 -5.25 4.70
CA ALA A 71 10.98 -4.50 4.20
C ALA A 71 9.62 -5.08 4.65
N LEU A 72 9.58 -6.35 5.09
CA LEU A 72 8.35 -7.00 5.54
C LEU A 72 8.11 -6.76 7.04
N GLY A 73 6.99 -6.14 7.37
CA GLY A 73 6.71 -5.71 8.75
C GLY A 73 7.67 -4.63 9.24
N MET A 74 8.20 -3.82 8.34
CA MET A 74 9.32 -2.90 8.53
C MET A 74 9.19 -1.99 9.76
N SER A 75 7.99 -1.51 10.07
CA SER A 75 7.72 -0.63 11.23
C SER A 75 7.40 -1.38 12.54
N LEU A 76 7.34 -2.72 12.51
CA LEU A 76 7.05 -3.51 13.70
C LEU A 76 8.31 -3.78 14.51
N GLN A 77 8.15 -3.94 15.82
CA GLN A 77 9.25 -4.19 16.75
C GLN A 77 9.33 -5.68 17.13
N GLY A 78 10.53 -6.23 17.16
CA GLY A 78 10.76 -7.62 17.52
C GLY A 78 10.42 -8.63 16.42
N TYR A 79 10.50 -9.91 16.73
CA TYR A 79 10.13 -11.05 15.85
C TYR A 79 10.83 -11.05 14.48
N GLY A 80 12.04 -10.50 14.37
CA GLY A 80 12.78 -10.40 13.11
C GLY A 80 12.42 -9.18 12.25
N CYS A 81 11.51 -8.32 12.70
CA CYS A 81 11.15 -7.08 12.01
C CYS A 81 12.20 -5.98 12.24
N ALA A 82 12.37 -5.07 11.28
CA ALA A 82 13.41 -4.03 11.30
C ALA A 82 13.19 -2.94 12.37
N GLY A 83 11.95 -2.67 12.77
CA GLY A 83 11.63 -1.61 13.73
C GLY A 83 11.89 -0.20 13.21
N ALA A 84 11.80 -0.02 11.90
CA ALA A 84 12.08 1.24 11.21
C ALA A 84 11.06 2.33 11.56
N THR A 85 11.48 3.59 11.34
CA THR A 85 10.59 4.75 11.50
C THR A 85 9.48 4.75 10.46
N ALA A 86 8.42 5.52 10.70
CA ALA A 86 7.34 5.68 9.74
C ALA A 86 7.83 6.38 8.46
N VAL A 87 8.77 7.34 8.57
CA VAL A 87 9.38 7.98 7.39
C VAL A 87 10.12 6.94 6.54
N GLN A 88 10.93 6.08 7.15
CA GLN A 88 11.67 5.01 6.46
C GLN A 88 10.74 4.03 5.74
N TYR A 89 9.69 3.56 6.42
CA TYR A 89 8.66 2.73 5.80
C TYR A 89 7.95 3.45 4.64
N GLY A 90 7.65 4.74 4.82
CA GLY A 90 7.06 5.56 3.77
C GLY A 90 7.94 5.67 2.53
N LEU A 91 9.24 5.91 2.70
CA LEU A 91 10.23 5.95 1.61
C LEU A 91 10.32 4.60 0.89
N ALA A 92 10.29 3.48 1.64
CA ALA A 92 10.23 2.16 1.03
C ALA A 92 8.95 1.98 0.18
N CYS A 93 7.78 2.40 0.67
CA CYS A 93 6.53 2.37 -0.08
C CYS A 93 6.60 3.23 -1.36
N LEU A 94 7.23 4.40 -1.29
CA LEU A 94 7.42 5.29 -2.44
C LEU A 94 8.23 4.61 -3.54
N GLU A 95 9.36 3.98 -3.20
CA GLU A 95 10.22 3.30 -4.17
C GLU A 95 9.58 2.02 -4.75
N LEU A 96 8.91 1.23 -3.92
CA LEU A 96 8.22 0.02 -4.37
C LEU A 96 7.07 0.36 -5.34
N GLU A 97 6.29 1.41 -5.07
CA GLU A 97 5.19 1.80 -5.95
C GLU A 97 5.65 2.59 -7.17
N ALA A 98 6.83 3.22 -7.12
CA ALA A 98 7.48 3.75 -8.32
C ALA A 98 7.81 2.65 -9.34
N ALA A 99 8.08 1.42 -8.86
CA ALA A 99 8.19 0.25 -9.72
C ALA A 99 6.81 -0.29 -10.13
N ASP A 100 5.96 -0.65 -9.15
CA ASP A 100 4.56 -1.05 -9.39
C ASP A 100 3.73 -1.09 -8.11
N SER A 101 2.45 -0.69 -8.22
CA SER A 101 1.51 -0.76 -7.08
C SER A 101 1.26 -2.19 -6.59
N GLY A 102 1.43 -3.22 -7.44
CA GLY A 102 1.33 -4.63 -7.05
C GLY A 102 2.43 -5.04 -6.07
N ILE A 103 3.65 -4.58 -6.30
CA ILE A 103 4.81 -4.86 -5.43
C ILE A 103 4.65 -4.14 -4.09
N ARG A 104 4.26 -2.85 -4.10
CA ARG A 104 3.96 -2.16 -2.84
C ARG A 104 2.80 -2.83 -2.08
N SER A 105 1.78 -3.34 -2.78
CA SER A 105 0.65 -4.04 -2.16
C SER A 105 1.07 -5.36 -1.51
N LEU A 106 1.99 -6.14 -2.13
CA LEU A 106 2.57 -7.32 -1.51
C LEU A 106 3.15 -7.00 -0.13
N VAL A 107 4.01 -5.97 -0.05
CA VAL A 107 4.67 -5.55 1.20
C VAL A 107 3.68 -4.98 2.20
N SER A 108 2.73 -4.15 1.75
CA SER A 108 1.73 -3.51 2.62
C SER A 108 0.78 -4.53 3.24
N VAL A 109 0.24 -5.47 2.45
CA VAL A 109 -0.67 -6.50 2.97
C VAL A 109 0.06 -7.44 3.92
N GLN A 110 1.30 -7.83 3.59
CA GLN A 110 2.16 -8.61 4.48
C GLN A 110 2.36 -7.89 5.81
N GLY A 111 2.98 -6.70 5.77
CA GLY A 111 3.48 -6.01 6.97
C GLY A 111 2.41 -5.20 7.71
N SER A 112 1.66 -4.38 6.98
CA SER A 112 0.75 -3.40 7.59
C SER A 112 -0.64 -3.94 7.89
N LEU A 113 -1.03 -5.09 7.31
CA LEU A 113 -2.32 -5.73 7.56
C LEU A 113 -2.14 -7.05 8.32
N ALA A 114 -1.58 -8.10 7.70
CA ALA A 114 -1.51 -9.42 8.31
C ALA A 114 -0.57 -9.46 9.52
N MET A 115 0.69 -9.05 9.35
CA MET A 115 1.65 -9.02 10.46
C MET A 115 1.23 -8.02 11.55
N TYR A 116 0.75 -6.83 11.16
CA TYR A 116 0.29 -5.83 12.13
C TYR A 116 -0.86 -6.36 12.99
N ALA A 117 -1.84 -7.06 12.41
CA ALA A 117 -2.96 -7.65 13.16
C ALA A 117 -2.46 -8.66 14.18
N ILE A 118 -1.56 -9.58 13.81
CA ILE A 118 -0.98 -10.58 14.71
C ILE A 118 -0.11 -9.90 15.77
N HIS A 119 0.76 -8.96 15.37
CA HIS A 119 1.63 -8.24 16.30
C HIS A 119 0.85 -7.44 17.34
N ARG A 120 -0.21 -6.75 16.93
CA ARG A 120 -0.97 -5.84 17.79
C ARG A 120 -1.99 -6.56 18.68
N PHE A 121 -2.59 -7.63 18.18
CA PHE A 121 -3.76 -8.26 18.78
C PHE A 121 -3.59 -9.75 19.10
N GLY A 122 -2.54 -10.38 18.58
CA GLY A 122 -2.25 -11.80 18.83
C GLY A 122 -1.74 -12.06 20.24
N SER A 123 -1.87 -13.33 20.67
CA SER A 123 -1.17 -13.83 21.85
C SER A 123 0.33 -13.92 21.58
N GLU A 124 1.13 -14.11 22.62
CA GLU A 124 2.59 -14.25 22.45
C GLU A 124 2.93 -15.50 21.65
N GLU A 125 2.20 -16.60 21.84
CA GLU A 125 2.35 -17.85 21.09
C GLU A 125 2.05 -17.63 19.59
N GLN A 126 0.99 -16.89 19.25
CA GLN A 126 0.67 -16.52 17.86
C GLN A 126 1.77 -15.68 17.22
N LYS A 127 2.30 -14.69 17.95
CA LYS A 127 3.40 -13.83 17.48
C LYS A 127 4.66 -14.63 17.20
N GLN A 128 5.09 -15.47 18.16
CA GLN A 128 6.28 -16.31 18.03
C GLN A 128 6.13 -17.34 16.91
N ARG A 129 4.94 -17.86 16.68
CA ARG A 129 4.66 -18.84 15.64
C ARG A 129 4.74 -18.24 14.23
N TRP A 130 4.18 -17.06 14.03
CA TRP A 130 3.93 -16.55 12.69
C TRP A 130 4.88 -15.42 12.26
N LEU A 131 5.15 -14.46 13.15
CA LEU A 131 5.84 -13.23 12.74
C LEU A 131 7.27 -13.45 12.24
N PRO A 132 8.12 -14.33 12.83
CA PRO A 132 9.49 -14.52 12.34
C PRO A 132 9.54 -15.01 10.88
N GLY A 133 8.75 -16.04 10.55
CA GLY A 133 8.67 -16.55 9.18
C GLY A 133 8.04 -15.55 8.20
N MET A 134 7.11 -14.73 8.68
CA MET A 134 6.52 -13.66 7.87
C MET A 134 7.50 -12.51 7.63
N ALA A 135 8.31 -12.12 8.62
CA ALA A 135 9.34 -11.10 8.49
C ALA A 135 10.47 -11.54 7.53
N ALA A 136 10.85 -12.83 7.57
CA ALA A 136 11.82 -13.42 6.66
C ALA A 136 11.28 -13.64 5.22
N GLY A 137 9.97 -13.43 4.99
CA GLY A 137 9.34 -13.72 3.69
C GLY A 137 9.17 -15.20 3.36
N GLU A 138 9.37 -16.08 4.33
CA GLU A 138 9.14 -17.52 4.22
C GLU A 138 7.65 -17.86 4.22
N THR A 139 6.87 -17.09 4.99
CA THR A 139 5.42 -17.19 5.08
C THR A 139 4.78 -15.91 4.59
N ILE A 140 4.02 -15.99 3.50
CA ILE A 140 3.22 -14.88 3.01
C ILE A 140 1.89 -14.88 3.76
N GLY A 141 1.43 -13.69 4.18
CA GLY A 141 0.14 -13.48 4.81
C GLY A 141 -0.85 -12.75 3.92
N CYS A 142 -2.13 -12.96 4.19
CA CYS A 142 -3.21 -12.18 3.59
C CYS A 142 -4.20 -11.70 4.66
N PHE A 143 -5.11 -10.78 4.26
CA PHE A 143 -6.03 -10.11 5.18
C PHE A 143 -7.45 -10.11 4.63
N GLY A 144 -8.30 -10.94 5.20
CA GLY A 144 -9.68 -11.19 4.80
C GLY A 144 -10.69 -10.34 5.58
N LEU A 145 -11.01 -9.14 5.08
CA LEU A 145 -12.06 -8.28 5.66
C LEU A 145 -13.24 -8.10 4.70
N THR A 146 -12.97 -7.55 3.50
CA THR A 146 -13.97 -7.22 2.47
C THR A 146 -14.69 -8.48 1.97
N GLU A 147 -15.99 -8.38 1.78
CA GLU A 147 -16.86 -9.43 1.24
C GLU A 147 -17.46 -9.02 -0.12
N PRO A 148 -18.00 -9.96 -0.90
CA PRO A 148 -18.64 -9.63 -2.19
C PRO A 148 -19.69 -8.53 -2.08
N ASP A 149 -20.50 -8.54 -1.00
CA ASP A 149 -21.62 -7.60 -0.79
C ASP A 149 -21.28 -6.46 0.20
N HIS A 150 -20.14 -6.53 0.90
CA HIS A 150 -19.79 -5.61 1.98
C HIS A 150 -18.33 -5.10 1.84
N GLY A 151 -18.15 -3.98 1.14
CA GLY A 151 -16.87 -3.28 0.97
C GLY A 151 -16.71 -2.12 1.95
N SER A 152 -17.39 -1.00 1.67
CA SER A 152 -17.33 0.23 2.49
C SER A 152 -18.04 0.12 3.84
N ASP A 153 -18.93 -0.87 4.00
CA ASP A 153 -19.60 -1.20 5.27
C ASP A 153 -19.16 -2.57 5.80
N PRO A 154 -17.97 -2.69 6.40
CA PRO A 154 -17.50 -3.95 6.95
C PRO A 154 -18.25 -4.38 8.23
N ALA A 155 -19.07 -3.51 8.83
CA ALA A 155 -19.91 -3.85 9.96
C ALA A 155 -20.99 -4.89 9.60
N ALA A 156 -21.45 -4.85 8.36
CA ALA A 156 -22.49 -5.73 7.84
C ALA A 156 -21.95 -7.07 7.31
N MET A 157 -20.67 -7.40 7.54
CA MET A 157 -20.08 -8.67 7.05
C MET A 157 -20.90 -9.87 7.46
N ARG A 158 -20.96 -10.89 6.57
CA ARG A 158 -21.71 -12.12 6.74
C ARG A 158 -20.86 -13.33 7.06
N THR A 159 -19.54 -13.26 6.84
CA THR A 159 -18.63 -14.31 7.30
C THR A 159 -18.80 -14.48 8.81
N TYR A 160 -19.03 -15.71 9.22
CA TYR A 160 -19.42 -16.03 10.59
C TYR A 160 -18.53 -17.11 11.18
N ALA A 161 -18.21 -16.96 12.47
CA ALA A 161 -17.50 -17.96 13.26
C ALA A 161 -18.37 -18.41 14.42
N LYS A 162 -18.64 -19.70 14.49
CA LYS A 162 -19.46 -20.37 15.52
C LYS A 162 -18.59 -21.20 16.44
N ARG A 163 -18.91 -21.20 17.72
CA ARG A 163 -18.34 -22.18 18.65
C ARG A 163 -18.92 -23.58 18.41
N ASP A 164 -18.02 -24.57 18.38
CA ASP A 164 -18.35 -25.97 18.39
C ASP A 164 -17.44 -26.69 19.40
N GLY A 165 -17.93 -26.85 20.62
CA GLY A 165 -17.13 -27.23 21.78
C GLY A 165 -16.12 -26.12 22.13
N GLU A 166 -14.85 -26.48 22.19
CA GLU A 166 -13.75 -25.51 22.40
C GLU A 166 -13.29 -24.85 21.11
N ASP A 167 -13.59 -25.46 19.95
CA ASP A 167 -13.17 -25.01 18.63
C ASP A 167 -14.05 -23.88 18.07
N TRP A 168 -13.56 -23.26 16.99
CA TRP A 168 -14.30 -22.37 16.12
C TRP A 168 -14.56 -23.02 14.76
N VAL A 169 -15.72 -22.77 14.18
CA VAL A 169 -16.05 -23.14 12.79
C VAL A 169 -16.37 -21.88 12.02
N LEU A 170 -15.55 -21.58 10.99
CA LEU A 170 -15.68 -20.39 10.17
C LEU A 170 -16.34 -20.73 8.83
N SER A 171 -17.37 -19.95 8.45
CA SER A 171 -18.04 -20.06 7.15
C SER A 171 -18.26 -18.67 6.53
N GLY A 172 -18.02 -18.55 5.23
CA GLY A 172 -18.22 -17.31 4.49
C GLY A 172 -17.26 -17.11 3.35
N ARG A 173 -17.23 -15.89 2.81
CA ARG A 173 -16.39 -15.52 1.68
C ARG A 173 -15.77 -14.16 1.88
N LYS A 174 -14.50 -13.99 1.44
CA LYS A 174 -13.82 -12.71 1.38
C LYS A 174 -13.39 -12.42 -0.06
N MET A 175 -13.48 -11.18 -0.48
CA MET A 175 -13.28 -10.78 -1.88
C MET A 175 -12.16 -9.74 -1.98
N TRP A 176 -11.44 -9.74 -3.09
CA TRP A 176 -10.34 -8.83 -3.41
C TRP A 176 -9.14 -8.96 -2.45
N ILE A 177 -8.82 -10.18 -2.05
CA ILE A 177 -7.78 -10.43 -1.06
C ILE A 177 -6.42 -10.60 -1.74
N THR A 178 -5.56 -9.60 -1.57
CA THR A 178 -4.16 -9.64 -2.03
C THR A 178 -3.41 -10.78 -1.34
N ASN A 179 -2.58 -11.47 -2.09
CA ASN A 179 -1.77 -12.62 -1.66
C ASN A 179 -2.57 -13.90 -1.35
N GLY A 180 -3.89 -13.94 -1.47
CA GLY A 180 -4.73 -15.05 -0.96
C GLY A 180 -4.28 -16.44 -1.42
N SER A 181 -4.06 -16.64 -2.73
CA SER A 181 -3.68 -17.96 -3.31
C SER A 181 -2.24 -18.40 -3.03
N VAL A 182 -1.38 -17.50 -2.54
CA VAL A 182 0.03 -17.76 -2.20
C VAL A 182 0.32 -17.69 -0.71
N ALA A 183 -0.67 -17.28 0.08
CA ALA A 183 -0.54 -17.14 1.53
C ALA A 183 -0.37 -18.50 2.23
N GLY A 184 0.45 -18.54 3.28
CA GLY A 184 0.50 -19.63 4.25
C GLY A 184 -0.35 -19.36 5.49
N VAL A 185 -0.74 -18.09 5.70
CA VAL A 185 -1.63 -17.67 6.79
C VAL A 185 -2.55 -16.55 6.36
N ALA A 186 -3.82 -16.61 6.77
CA ALA A 186 -4.80 -15.56 6.56
C ALA A 186 -5.27 -14.98 7.90
N VAL A 187 -5.31 -13.66 8.02
CA VAL A 187 -6.05 -13.00 9.11
C VAL A 187 -7.46 -12.74 8.59
N VAL A 188 -8.45 -13.46 9.13
CA VAL A 188 -9.85 -13.38 8.69
C VAL A 188 -10.71 -12.73 9.77
N TRP A 189 -11.48 -11.72 9.40
CA TRP A 189 -12.46 -11.08 10.29
C TRP A 189 -13.85 -11.67 10.05
N ALA A 190 -14.50 -12.08 11.14
CA ALA A 190 -15.81 -12.74 11.11
C ALA A 190 -16.71 -12.25 12.24
N GLN A 191 -18.02 -12.30 12.04
CA GLN A 191 -19.01 -12.12 13.09
C GLN A 191 -19.02 -13.36 14.00
N THR A 192 -19.31 -13.15 15.28
CA THR A 192 -19.54 -14.20 16.28
C THR A 192 -20.76 -13.88 17.13
N ASP A 193 -21.28 -14.86 17.85
CA ASP A 193 -22.33 -14.66 18.85
C ASP A 193 -21.78 -14.10 20.18
N GLU A 194 -20.47 -13.89 20.29
CA GLU A 194 -19.84 -13.42 21.53
C GLU A 194 -19.96 -11.92 21.69
N GLY A 195 -20.58 -11.48 22.77
CA GLY A 195 -20.70 -10.08 23.15
C GLY A 195 -22.01 -9.38 22.70
N PRO A 196 -22.20 -8.12 23.09
CA PRO A 196 -23.37 -7.33 22.69
C PRO A 196 -23.44 -7.14 21.16
N ALA A 197 -24.64 -6.89 20.63
CA ALA A 197 -24.85 -6.65 19.20
C ALA A 197 -23.88 -5.56 18.67
N GLY A 198 -23.19 -5.87 17.56
CA GLY A 198 -22.20 -4.98 16.93
C GLY A 198 -20.77 -5.09 17.51
N THR A 199 -20.53 -5.86 18.56
CA THR A 199 -19.20 -6.12 19.11
C THR A 199 -18.67 -7.52 18.83
N GLY A 200 -19.48 -8.35 18.18
CA GLY A 200 -19.17 -9.76 17.90
C GLY A 200 -18.10 -10.00 16.85
N ILE A 201 -17.56 -8.95 16.19
CA ILE A 201 -16.50 -9.13 15.19
C ILE A 201 -15.20 -9.53 15.88
N ARG A 202 -14.61 -10.65 15.43
CA ARG A 202 -13.33 -11.19 15.86
C ARG A 202 -12.38 -11.38 14.71
N GLY A 203 -11.09 -11.30 14.95
CA GLY A 203 -10.05 -11.70 14.00
C GLY A 203 -9.58 -13.12 14.29
N PHE A 204 -9.35 -13.90 13.26
CA PHE A 204 -8.85 -15.27 13.36
C PHE A 204 -7.58 -15.43 12.54
N VAL A 205 -6.59 -16.11 13.08
CA VAL A 205 -5.37 -16.51 12.39
C VAL A 205 -5.61 -17.90 11.79
N VAL A 206 -5.79 -17.96 10.48
CA VAL A 206 -6.20 -19.16 9.74
C VAL A 206 -5.04 -19.69 8.93
N PRO A 207 -4.48 -20.89 9.23
CA PRO A 207 -3.59 -21.58 8.30
C PRO A 207 -4.31 -21.85 6.98
N THR A 208 -3.68 -21.55 5.84
CA THR A 208 -4.37 -21.67 4.54
C THR A 208 -4.45 -23.09 4.01
N ASP A 209 -3.79 -24.04 4.65
CA ASP A 209 -3.90 -25.49 4.43
C ASP A 209 -5.00 -26.14 5.28
N ALA A 210 -5.73 -25.38 6.10
CA ALA A 210 -6.83 -25.90 6.90
C ALA A 210 -7.94 -26.48 5.99
N PRO A 211 -8.49 -27.66 6.32
CA PRO A 211 -9.62 -28.21 5.59
C PRO A 211 -10.79 -27.22 5.47
N GLY A 212 -11.37 -27.10 4.27
CA GLY A 212 -12.44 -26.14 3.97
C GLY A 212 -11.97 -24.75 3.56
N PHE A 213 -10.68 -24.44 3.65
CA PHE A 213 -10.12 -23.17 3.13
C PHE A 213 -9.74 -23.32 1.65
N SER A 214 -10.13 -22.35 0.83
CA SER A 214 -9.60 -22.21 -0.52
C SER A 214 -9.51 -20.75 -0.93
N ALA A 215 -8.62 -20.44 -1.88
CA ALA A 215 -8.35 -19.07 -2.31
C ALA A 215 -8.21 -18.98 -3.84
N PRO A 216 -9.31 -19.15 -4.62
CA PRO A 216 -9.29 -19.01 -6.07
C PRO A 216 -8.86 -17.60 -6.48
N GLU A 217 -7.97 -17.52 -7.48
CA GLU A 217 -7.41 -16.28 -7.96
C GLU A 217 -8.38 -15.52 -8.88
N ILE A 218 -8.44 -14.20 -8.70
CA ILE A 218 -9.17 -13.25 -9.55
C ILE A 218 -8.19 -12.73 -10.62
N ARG A 219 -8.27 -13.28 -11.83
CA ARG A 219 -7.32 -12.95 -12.93
C ARG A 219 -7.81 -11.87 -13.87
N HIS A 220 -9.11 -11.76 -14.12
CA HIS A 220 -9.69 -10.80 -15.06
C HIS A 220 -9.77 -9.39 -14.45
N LYS A 221 -8.63 -8.71 -14.37
CA LYS A 221 -8.50 -7.35 -13.84
C LYS A 221 -7.83 -6.44 -14.86
N TRP A 222 -8.26 -5.19 -14.94
CA TRP A 222 -7.58 -4.14 -15.71
C TRP A 222 -6.48 -3.43 -14.90
N SER A 223 -6.55 -3.50 -13.59
CA SER A 223 -5.69 -2.82 -12.64
C SER A 223 -5.01 -3.84 -11.73
N LEU A 224 -3.82 -3.52 -11.20
CA LEU A 224 -3.03 -4.41 -10.34
C LEU A 224 -2.84 -5.79 -10.98
N ARG A 225 -2.50 -5.81 -12.28
CA ARG A 225 -2.37 -7.06 -13.02
C ARG A 225 -1.17 -7.88 -12.56
N ALA A 226 -0.05 -7.20 -12.23
CA ALA A 226 1.12 -7.81 -11.59
C ALA A 226 0.93 -7.90 -10.06
N SER A 227 -0.22 -8.40 -9.60
CA SER A 227 -0.55 -8.60 -8.20
C SER A 227 -1.48 -9.78 -8.03
N VAL A 228 -1.15 -10.69 -7.14
CA VAL A 228 -2.02 -11.82 -6.78
C VAL A 228 -3.21 -11.30 -5.99
N THR A 229 -4.41 -11.58 -6.48
CA THR A 229 -5.67 -11.20 -5.83
C THR A 229 -6.62 -12.37 -5.85
N SER A 230 -7.27 -12.67 -4.73
CA SER A 230 -8.09 -13.87 -4.58
C SER A 230 -9.44 -13.58 -3.93
N GLU A 231 -10.37 -14.48 -4.11
CA GLU A 231 -11.47 -14.72 -3.20
C GLU A 231 -10.98 -15.70 -2.11
N LEU A 232 -11.34 -15.52 -0.84
CA LEU A 232 -11.19 -16.54 0.18
C LEU A 232 -12.54 -17.20 0.38
N VAL A 233 -12.58 -18.52 0.28
CA VAL A 233 -13.76 -19.33 0.57
C VAL A 233 -13.50 -20.13 1.83
N LEU A 234 -14.40 -19.99 2.81
CA LEU A 234 -14.37 -20.64 4.11
C LEU A 234 -15.59 -21.56 4.19
N ASP A 235 -15.37 -22.85 4.00
CA ASP A 235 -16.42 -23.88 4.03
C ASP A 235 -16.26 -24.73 5.30
N GLU A 236 -16.89 -24.27 6.38
CA GLU A 236 -16.83 -24.90 7.70
C GLU A 236 -15.38 -25.12 8.20
N VAL A 237 -14.50 -24.15 8.00
CA VAL A 237 -13.11 -24.23 8.43
C VAL A 237 -13.03 -24.32 9.96
N ARG A 238 -12.58 -25.48 10.44
CA ARG A 238 -12.43 -25.74 11.88
C ARG A 238 -11.08 -25.24 12.36
N LEU A 239 -11.10 -24.46 13.43
CA LEU A 239 -9.92 -23.84 14.06
C LEU A 239 -9.93 -24.10 15.56
N PRO A 240 -8.77 -24.29 16.20
CA PRO A 240 -8.68 -24.43 17.65
C PRO A 240 -9.06 -23.11 18.37
N ALA A 241 -9.36 -23.20 19.65
CA ALA A 241 -9.78 -22.06 20.47
C ALA A 241 -8.82 -20.87 20.42
N ASP A 242 -7.53 -21.14 20.33
CA ASP A 242 -6.44 -20.16 20.30
C ASP A 242 -6.19 -19.51 18.92
N ALA A 243 -6.99 -19.87 17.90
CA ALA A 243 -6.90 -19.20 16.59
C ALA A 243 -7.44 -17.77 16.61
N VAL A 244 -8.27 -17.39 17.57
CA VAL A 244 -8.79 -16.04 17.70
C VAL A 244 -7.70 -15.07 18.19
N LEU A 245 -7.71 -13.84 17.65
CA LEU A 245 -6.87 -12.75 18.12
C LEU A 245 -7.44 -12.21 19.46
N PRO A 246 -6.80 -12.47 20.61
CA PRO A 246 -7.39 -12.16 21.92
C PRO A 246 -7.40 -10.65 22.25
N GLY A 247 -6.53 -9.89 21.64
CA GLY A 247 -6.29 -8.48 21.98
C GLY A 247 -7.33 -7.50 21.41
N VAL A 248 -8.38 -7.97 20.72
CA VAL A 248 -9.34 -7.07 20.06
C VAL A 248 -10.73 -7.66 19.88
N THR A 249 -11.73 -6.78 19.97
CA THR A 249 -13.14 -7.06 19.67
C THR A 249 -13.74 -5.93 18.82
N GLY A 250 -14.72 -6.27 17.97
CA GLY A 250 -15.42 -5.31 17.13
C GLY A 250 -14.58 -4.73 15.99
N LEU A 251 -15.11 -3.72 15.31
CA LEU A 251 -14.48 -3.09 14.14
C LEU A 251 -13.18 -2.35 14.44
N ARG A 252 -12.88 -2.04 15.70
CA ARG A 252 -11.64 -1.33 16.04
C ARG A 252 -10.41 -2.08 15.53
N GLY A 253 -10.43 -3.41 15.55
CA GLY A 253 -9.35 -4.24 15.05
C GLY A 253 -9.03 -4.01 13.59
N PRO A 254 -9.93 -4.39 12.66
CA PRO A 254 -9.65 -4.24 11.24
C PRO A 254 -9.45 -2.78 10.81
N LEU A 255 -10.18 -1.82 11.40
CA LEU A 255 -10.03 -0.41 11.07
C LEU A 255 -8.66 0.16 11.48
N SER A 256 -8.05 -0.33 12.58
CA SER A 256 -6.71 0.07 12.97
C SER A 256 -5.65 -0.47 11.98
N CYS A 257 -5.81 -1.72 11.52
CA CYS A 257 -4.97 -2.30 10.46
C CYS A 257 -5.04 -1.46 9.17
N LEU A 258 -6.26 -1.13 8.74
CA LEU A 258 -6.46 -0.28 7.56
C LEU A 258 -5.83 1.12 7.72
N SER A 259 -5.89 1.72 8.92
CA SER A 259 -5.27 3.03 9.16
C SER A 259 -3.76 2.96 9.04
N HIS A 260 -3.14 1.85 9.48
CA HIS A 260 -1.71 1.63 9.34
C HIS A 260 -1.31 1.40 7.88
N ALA A 261 -2.06 0.59 7.14
CA ALA A 261 -1.79 0.32 5.72
C ALA A 261 -2.01 1.55 4.83
N ARG A 262 -3.05 2.35 5.08
CA ARG A 262 -3.33 3.61 4.36
C ARG A 262 -2.17 4.59 4.39
N TYR A 263 -1.40 4.61 5.49
CA TYR A 263 -0.23 5.47 5.58
C TYR A 263 0.81 5.13 4.50
N GLY A 264 1.07 3.85 4.23
CA GLY A 264 1.95 3.42 3.14
C GLY A 264 1.44 3.84 1.75
N ILE A 265 0.10 3.91 1.56
CA ILE A 265 -0.51 4.39 0.31
C ILE A 265 -0.24 5.88 0.07
N VAL A 266 -0.23 6.70 1.12
CA VAL A 266 0.06 8.15 1.00
C VAL A 266 1.43 8.39 0.34
N TRP A 267 2.42 7.57 0.67
CA TRP A 267 3.75 7.63 0.07
C TRP A 267 3.81 6.94 -1.30
N GLY A 268 3.26 5.73 -1.38
CA GLY A 268 3.33 4.92 -2.59
C GLY A 268 2.73 5.60 -3.80
N ALA A 269 1.57 6.25 -3.65
CA ALA A 269 0.94 6.99 -4.73
C ALA A 269 1.87 8.05 -5.35
N MET A 270 2.68 8.73 -4.52
CA MET A 270 3.69 9.69 -5.00
C MET A 270 4.85 8.99 -5.73
N GLY A 271 5.14 7.73 -5.40
CA GLY A 271 6.10 6.91 -6.15
C GLY A 271 5.65 6.64 -7.58
N ALA A 272 4.40 6.21 -7.76
CA ALA A 272 3.80 6.02 -9.09
C ALA A 272 3.75 7.34 -9.89
N ALA A 273 3.39 8.44 -9.22
CA ALA A 273 3.39 9.78 -9.80
C ALA A 273 4.81 10.21 -10.24
N ARG A 274 5.82 10.00 -9.38
CA ARG A 274 7.22 10.32 -9.67
C ARG A 274 7.72 9.54 -10.89
N SER A 275 7.52 8.24 -10.93
CA SER A 275 7.93 7.39 -12.06
C SER A 275 7.32 7.88 -13.37
N SER A 276 6.04 8.26 -13.35
CA SER A 276 5.34 8.79 -14.53
C SER A 276 5.83 10.18 -14.94
N PHE A 277 6.09 11.05 -13.95
CA PHE A 277 6.62 12.39 -14.17
C PHE A 277 8.02 12.36 -14.77
N GLU A 278 8.93 11.56 -14.21
CA GLU A 278 10.31 11.40 -14.71
C GLU A 278 10.30 10.89 -16.15
N ALA A 279 9.47 9.87 -16.47
CA ALA A 279 9.30 9.39 -17.84
C ALA A 279 8.80 10.49 -18.79
N ALA A 280 7.88 11.36 -18.34
CA ALA A 280 7.39 12.47 -19.17
C ALA A 280 8.44 13.56 -19.38
N VAL A 281 9.26 13.87 -18.36
CA VAL A 281 10.38 14.82 -18.47
C VAL A 281 11.41 14.32 -19.45
N ASP A 282 11.86 13.07 -19.32
CA ASP A 282 12.88 12.48 -20.20
C ASP A 282 12.38 12.39 -21.65
N TYR A 283 11.13 11.99 -21.85
CA TYR A 283 10.51 11.98 -23.15
C TYR A 283 10.40 13.39 -23.76
N ALA A 284 9.99 14.38 -23.00
CA ALA A 284 9.84 15.76 -23.46
C ALA A 284 11.19 16.40 -23.85
N ARG A 285 12.30 15.97 -23.23
CA ARG A 285 13.67 16.46 -23.56
C ARG A 285 14.24 15.85 -24.83
N THR A 286 13.79 14.65 -25.22
CA THR A 286 14.37 13.88 -26.32
C THR A 286 13.47 13.82 -27.54
N ARG A 287 12.15 13.82 -27.37
CA ARG A 287 11.19 13.76 -28.48
C ARG A 287 11.11 15.09 -29.22
N GLU A 288 11.43 15.08 -30.51
CA GLU A 288 11.35 16.27 -31.36
C GLU A 288 10.06 16.31 -32.19
N GLN A 289 9.47 17.48 -32.26
CA GLN A 289 8.43 17.86 -33.22
C GLN A 289 8.60 19.33 -33.57
N PHE A 290 8.23 19.68 -34.80
CA PHE A 290 8.38 21.06 -35.33
C PHE A 290 9.80 21.61 -35.19
N GLY A 291 10.82 20.74 -35.34
CA GLY A 291 12.24 21.09 -35.39
C GLY A 291 12.90 21.33 -34.03
N LYS A 292 12.26 20.96 -32.90
CA LYS A 292 12.86 21.04 -31.56
C LYS A 292 12.23 20.04 -30.60
N PRO A 293 12.89 19.74 -29.46
CA PRO A 293 12.30 18.92 -28.40
C PRO A 293 10.96 19.49 -27.92
N ILE A 294 9.98 18.60 -27.65
CA ILE A 294 8.64 19.02 -27.24
C ILE A 294 8.62 19.74 -25.89
N GLY A 295 9.61 19.48 -25.02
CA GLY A 295 9.84 20.21 -23.78
C GLY A 295 10.17 21.70 -23.96
N GLY A 296 10.49 22.13 -25.20
CA GLY A 296 10.69 23.53 -25.57
C GLY A 296 9.40 24.29 -25.91
N PHE A 297 8.23 23.67 -25.80
CA PHE A 297 6.95 24.33 -26.07
C PHE A 297 6.25 24.72 -24.76
N GLN A 298 5.66 25.90 -24.71
CA GLN A 298 5.06 26.49 -23.51
C GLN A 298 4.00 25.59 -22.87
N LEU A 299 3.10 24.96 -23.66
CA LEU A 299 2.06 24.09 -23.14
C LEU A 299 2.61 22.79 -22.51
N THR A 300 3.75 22.28 -22.99
CA THR A 300 4.44 21.13 -22.38
C THR A 300 5.11 21.56 -21.09
N GLN A 301 5.80 22.70 -21.09
CA GLN A 301 6.44 23.24 -19.87
C GLN A 301 5.42 23.53 -18.77
N ALA A 302 4.25 24.11 -19.12
CA ALA A 302 3.19 24.35 -18.15
C ALA A 302 2.73 23.05 -17.48
N LYS A 303 2.47 21.98 -18.27
CA LYS A 303 2.10 20.67 -17.71
C LYS A 303 3.18 20.08 -16.81
N LEU A 304 4.45 20.17 -17.22
CA LEU A 304 5.56 19.67 -16.40
C LEU A 304 5.70 20.45 -15.09
N ALA A 305 5.53 21.77 -15.13
CA ALA A 305 5.58 22.61 -13.92
C ALA A 305 4.43 22.28 -12.95
N ASP A 306 3.20 22.16 -13.44
CA ASP A 306 2.04 21.81 -12.62
C ASP A 306 2.22 20.44 -11.96
N MET A 307 2.67 19.43 -12.74
CA MET A 307 2.95 18.09 -12.20
C MET A 307 4.06 18.12 -11.14
N ALA A 308 5.13 18.86 -11.35
CA ALA A 308 6.22 18.99 -10.38
C ALA A 308 5.74 19.60 -9.07
N VAL A 309 4.90 20.64 -9.11
CA VAL A 309 4.33 21.29 -7.93
C VAL A 309 3.48 20.29 -7.13
N GLU A 310 2.53 19.59 -7.78
CA GLU A 310 1.64 18.66 -7.09
C GLU A 310 2.39 17.44 -6.54
N LEU A 311 3.36 16.90 -7.29
CA LEU A 311 4.21 15.80 -6.83
C LEU A 311 4.94 16.14 -5.52
N HIS A 312 5.63 17.28 -5.49
CA HIS A 312 6.44 17.64 -4.32
C HIS A 312 5.59 18.10 -3.13
N LYS A 313 4.45 18.73 -3.35
CA LYS A 313 3.44 18.98 -2.30
C LYS A 313 2.98 17.67 -1.67
N GLY A 314 2.69 16.65 -2.50
CA GLY A 314 2.27 15.33 -2.03
C GLY A 314 3.35 14.60 -1.24
N ILE A 315 4.62 14.69 -1.65
CA ILE A 315 5.76 14.11 -0.91
C ILE A 315 5.96 14.84 0.43
N LEU A 316 5.91 16.17 0.46
CA LEU A 316 5.99 16.94 1.69
C LEU A 316 4.86 16.61 2.67
N LEU A 317 3.63 16.44 2.16
CA LEU A 317 2.50 16.00 2.97
C LEU A 317 2.75 14.62 3.57
N ALA A 318 3.22 13.65 2.75
CA ALA A 318 3.55 12.30 3.20
C ALA A 318 4.65 12.32 4.28
N HIS A 319 5.73 13.08 4.06
CA HIS A 319 6.80 13.26 5.03
C HIS A 319 6.30 13.86 6.35
N HIS A 320 5.47 14.93 6.29
CA HIS A 320 4.88 15.51 7.49
C HIS A 320 4.04 14.51 8.29
N LEU A 321 3.22 13.71 7.60
CA LEU A 321 2.43 12.65 8.26
C LEU A 321 3.31 11.56 8.87
N GLY A 322 4.44 11.21 8.23
CA GLY A 322 5.44 10.31 8.77
C GLY A 322 6.04 10.81 10.08
N ARG A 323 6.49 12.05 10.09
CA ARG A 323 7.02 12.71 11.31
C ARG A 323 5.98 12.76 12.44
N ARG A 324 4.69 12.94 12.10
CA ARG A 324 3.62 12.88 13.09
C ARG A 324 3.40 11.48 13.64
N MET A 325 3.52 10.44 12.79
CA MET A 325 3.40 9.04 13.18
C MET A 325 4.54 8.63 14.11
N ASP A 326 5.80 8.98 13.79
CA ASP A 326 6.97 8.74 14.61
C ASP A 326 6.85 9.40 16.00
N ALA A 327 6.23 10.57 16.03
CA ALA A 327 5.96 11.29 17.28
C ALA A 327 4.71 10.78 18.05
N GLY A 328 4.04 9.72 17.59
CA GLY A 328 2.80 9.19 18.20
C GLY A 328 1.60 10.14 18.13
N ARG A 329 1.59 11.09 17.19
CA ARG A 329 0.58 12.17 17.07
C ARG A 329 -0.25 12.10 15.78
N LEU A 330 -0.10 11.05 15.00
CA LEU A 330 -0.89 10.86 13.77
C LEU A 330 -2.30 10.37 14.12
N ARG A 331 -3.31 11.06 13.56
CA ARG A 331 -4.72 10.68 13.71
C ARG A 331 -5.24 10.02 12.42
N PRO A 332 -6.23 9.11 12.50
CA PRO A 332 -6.80 8.45 11.32
C PRO A 332 -7.33 9.43 10.26
N GLU A 333 -7.92 10.56 10.68
CA GLU A 333 -8.43 11.59 9.77
C GLU A 333 -7.29 12.23 8.96
N GLN A 334 -6.11 12.38 9.55
CA GLN A 334 -4.93 12.93 8.86
C GLN A 334 -4.40 11.96 7.82
N VAL A 335 -4.46 10.65 8.09
CA VAL A 335 -4.15 9.62 7.08
C VAL A 335 -5.15 9.67 5.92
N SER A 336 -6.45 9.84 6.23
CA SER A 336 -7.49 10.05 5.21
C SER A 336 -7.22 11.28 4.35
N PHE A 337 -6.76 12.38 4.97
CA PHE A 337 -6.36 13.60 4.25
C PHE A 337 -5.22 13.32 3.27
N GLY A 338 -4.17 12.62 3.73
CA GLY A 338 -3.02 12.26 2.89
C GLY A 338 -3.41 11.33 1.73
N LYS A 339 -4.18 10.26 2.00
CA LYS A 339 -4.60 9.33 0.96
C LYS A 339 -5.50 10.02 -0.08
N LEU A 340 -6.48 10.79 0.36
CA LEU A 340 -7.40 11.51 -0.52
C LEU A 340 -6.66 12.44 -1.48
N ASN A 341 -5.72 13.24 -0.96
CA ASN A 341 -4.94 14.18 -1.77
C ASN A 341 -3.99 13.43 -2.72
N ASN A 342 -3.10 12.60 -2.15
CA ASN A 342 -1.98 12.06 -2.91
C ASN A 342 -2.41 11.08 -4.01
N VAL A 343 -3.45 10.28 -3.78
CA VAL A 343 -3.90 9.34 -4.82
C VAL A 343 -4.62 10.07 -5.96
N ARG A 344 -5.39 11.13 -5.67
CA ARG A 344 -6.01 11.97 -6.70
C ARG A 344 -4.97 12.66 -7.56
N GLU A 345 -3.99 13.31 -6.93
CA GLU A 345 -2.92 14.01 -7.66
C GLU A 345 -2.04 13.04 -8.44
N ALA A 346 -1.75 11.86 -7.90
CA ALA A 346 -0.96 10.84 -8.57
C ALA A 346 -1.61 10.38 -9.89
N ILE A 347 -2.91 10.12 -9.89
CA ILE A 347 -3.60 9.69 -11.10
C ILE A 347 -3.64 10.81 -12.16
N GLU A 348 -3.81 12.06 -11.76
CA GLU A 348 -3.78 13.21 -12.68
C GLU A 348 -2.37 13.45 -13.24
N ILE A 349 -1.31 13.25 -12.45
CA ILE A 349 0.07 13.29 -12.92
C ILE A 349 0.31 12.17 -13.94
N CYS A 350 -0.13 10.94 -13.68
CA CYS A 350 -0.01 9.83 -14.63
C CYS A 350 -0.77 10.09 -15.94
N ARG A 351 -1.99 10.60 -15.88
CA ARG A 351 -2.81 10.96 -17.05
C ARG A 351 -2.18 12.09 -17.88
N THR A 352 -1.64 13.10 -17.21
CA THR A 352 -0.95 14.22 -17.88
C THR A 352 0.35 13.74 -18.52
N SER A 353 1.11 12.90 -17.84
CA SER A 353 2.32 12.26 -18.38
C SER A 353 1.99 11.44 -19.62
N ARG A 354 0.93 10.60 -19.59
CA ARG A 354 0.44 9.88 -20.75
C ARG A 354 0.12 10.82 -21.92
N THR A 355 -0.46 11.99 -21.65
CA THR A 355 -0.78 12.99 -22.67
C THR A 355 0.49 13.55 -23.31
N ILE A 356 1.56 13.81 -22.52
CA ILE A 356 2.84 14.30 -23.04
C ILE A 356 3.50 13.26 -23.96
N LEU A 357 3.41 11.99 -23.61
CA LEU A 357 3.96 10.89 -24.41
C LEU A 357 3.16 10.62 -25.71
N GLY A 358 1.95 11.17 -25.85
CA GLY A 358 1.09 10.95 -27.01
C GLY A 358 0.70 9.46 -27.16
N ALA A 359 0.81 8.91 -28.37
CA ALA A 359 0.51 7.50 -28.63
C ALA A 359 1.42 6.53 -27.86
N ASN A 360 2.69 6.88 -27.64
CA ASN A 360 3.63 6.06 -26.86
C ASN A 360 3.19 5.91 -25.40
N GLY A 361 2.43 6.87 -24.88
CA GLY A 361 1.93 6.82 -23.51
C GLY A 361 0.87 5.73 -23.24
N ILE A 362 0.37 5.03 -24.26
CA ILE A 362 -0.53 3.89 -24.11
C ILE A 362 0.16 2.52 -24.23
N SER A 363 1.47 2.53 -24.55
CA SER A 363 2.29 1.33 -24.67
C SER A 363 2.83 0.90 -23.29
N LEU A 364 3.03 -0.40 -23.09
CA LEU A 364 3.70 -0.95 -21.89
C LEU A 364 5.21 -0.66 -21.85
N GLU A 365 5.80 -0.14 -22.91
CA GLU A 365 7.19 0.34 -22.93
C GLU A 365 7.40 1.53 -21.98
N TYR A 366 6.33 2.24 -21.62
CA TYR A 366 6.34 3.37 -20.69
C TYR A 366 5.46 3.07 -19.47
N PRO A 367 5.85 3.53 -18.27
CA PRO A 367 5.15 3.17 -17.04
C PRO A 367 3.80 3.90 -16.87
N VAL A 368 3.57 4.98 -17.59
CA VAL A 368 2.54 5.98 -17.28
C VAL A 368 1.11 5.43 -17.29
N MET A 369 0.76 4.58 -18.29
CA MET A 369 -0.59 4.01 -18.36
C MET A 369 -0.77 2.87 -17.36
N ARG A 370 0.27 2.08 -17.12
CA ARG A 370 0.27 1.03 -16.10
C ARG A 370 0.03 1.63 -14.71
N HIS A 371 0.75 2.69 -14.35
CA HIS A 371 0.50 3.41 -13.09
C HIS A 371 -0.88 4.04 -13.04
N ALA A 372 -1.34 4.69 -14.11
CA ALA A 372 -2.68 5.27 -14.15
C ALA A 372 -3.77 4.22 -13.88
N THR A 373 -3.69 3.05 -14.53
CA THR A 373 -4.66 1.96 -14.31
C THR A 373 -4.54 1.34 -12.92
N ASN A 374 -3.34 1.18 -12.38
CA ASN A 374 -3.14 0.68 -11.01
C ASN A 374 -3.73 1.65 -9.99
N LEU A 375 -3.58 2.94 -10.18
CA LEU A 375 -4.09 3.97 -9.27
C LEU A 375 -5.64 4.01 -9.21
N GLU A 376 -6.36 3.51 -10.22
CA GLU A 376 -7.82 3.33 -10.13
C GLU A 376 -8.21 2.34 -9.00
N SER A 377 -7.42 1.26 -8.81
CA SER A 377 -7.60 0.39 -7.64
C SER A 377 -7.18 1.08 -6.35
N VAL A 378 -6.10 1.85 -6.36
CA VAL A 378 -5.61 2.57 -5.18
C VAL A 378 -6.61 3.63 -4.71
N LEU A 379 -7.34 4.29 -5.63
CA LEU A 379 -8.47 5.17 -5.30
C LEU A 379 -9.60 4.44 -4.58
N THR A 380 -9.79 3.15 -4.90
CA THR A 380 -10.96 2.37 -4.48
C THR A 380 -10.72 1.61 -3.17
N TYR A 381 -9.60 0.89 -3.06
CA TYR A 381 -9.36 0.03 -1.90
C TYR A 381 -8.94 0.80 -0.64
N GLU A 382 -9.06 0.13 0.52
CA GLU A 382 -8.75 0.72 1.83
C GLU A 382 -9.47 2.05 2.10
N GLY A 383 -10.69 2.15 1.63
CA GLY A 383 -11.52 3.35 1.67
C GLY A 383 -11.52 4.09 0.33
N THR A 384 -12.73 4.23 -0.25
CA THR A 384 -12.92 5.00 -1.48
C THR A 384 -12.69 6.49 -1.24
N VAL A 385 -12.62 7.26 -2.32
CA VAL A 385 -12.55 8.72 -2.27
C VAL A 385 -13.67 9.29 -1.38
N GLU A 386 -14.91 8.81 -1.58
CA GLU A 386 -16.09 9.27 -0.84
C GLU A 386 -15.97 8.94 0.65
N MET A 387 -15.48 7.73 1.00
CA MET A 387 -15.29 7.36 2.40
C MET A 387 -14.30 8.30 3.11
N HIS A 388 -13.19 8.66 2.45
CA HIS A 388 -12.24 9.63 3.01
C HIS A 388 -12.84 11.03 3.11
N GLN A 389 -13.66 11.45 2.12
CA GLN A 389 -14.39 12.73 2.18
C GLN A 389 -15.35 12.78 3.37
N LEU A 390 -16.11 11.70 3.62
CA LEU A 390 -17.05 11.61 4.75
C LEU A 390 -16.31 11.61 6.10
N VAL A 391 -15.19 10.89 6.20
CA VAL A 391 -14.34 10.91 7.42
C VAL A 391 -13.84 12.33 7.71
N LEU A 392 -13.36 13.03 6.68
CA LEU A 392 -12.88 14.42 6.83
C LEU A 392 -14.02 15.38 7.10
N GLY A 393 -15.15 15.24 6.40
CA GLY A 393 -16.34 16.07 6.61
C GLY A 393 -16.83 15.99 8.07
N LYS A 394 -16.92 14.78 8.61
CA LYS A 394 -17.25 14.56 10.04
C LYS A 394 -16.21 15.20 10.96
N ALA A 395 -14.94 15.04 10.68
CA ALA A 395 -13.87 15.60 11.53
C ALA A 395 -13.88 17.15 11.54
N LEU A 396 -14.23 17.77 10.40
CA LEU A 396 -14.29 19.22 10.26
C LEU A 396 -15.58 19.85 10.84
N THR A 397 -16.70 19.17 10.72
CA THR A 397 -18.02 19.71 11.10
C THR A 397 -18.52 19.22 12.46
N GLY A 398 -18.01 18.08 12.94
CA GLY A 398 -18.54 17.37 14.10
C GLY A 398 -19.83 16.60 13.82
N LEU A 399 -20.35 16.62 12.58
CA LEU A 399 -21.62 15.98 12.18
C LEU A 399 -21.37 14.68 11.43
N ASP A 400 -22.10 13.61 11.80
CA ASP A 400 -22.01 12.32 11.13
C ASP A 400 -22.85 12.34 9.83
N ALA A 401 -22.24 11.90 8.73
CA ALA A 401 -22.91 11.82 7.42
C ALA A 401 -23.62 10.47 7.18
N PHE A 402 -23.41 9.48 8.04
CA PHE A 402 -23.97 8.13 7.89
C PHE A 402 -25.27 7.90 8.67
N ARG A 403 -25.66 8.84 9.55
CA ARG A 403 -26.83 8.70 10.44
C ARG A 403 -27.53 10.03 10.63
#